data_bb52d6e96f1830005c5a3a97e8ec8c1e
#
_entry.id   bb52d6e96f1830005c5a3a97e8ec8c1e
#
_cell.length_a   1.000
_cell.length_b   1.000
_cell.length_c   1.000
_cell.angle_alpha   90.00
_cell.angle_beta   90.00
_cell.angle_gamma   90.00
#
_symmetry.space_group_name_H-M   'P 1'
#
loop_
_entity.id
_entity.type
_entity.pdbx_description
1 polymer ?
#
loop_
_entity_poly.entity_id
_entity_poly.type
_entity_poly.pdbx_seq_one_letter_code
_entity_poly.pdbx_strand_id
1 'polypeptide(L)'
;MTGEADSDEDRELTEKGVQEVENVVNLRLDDLKSVKKIYSSPLKRVKQTLYIAKRLIGFAGSIEESQYLKTGSRLKEIVSFANELDFEDGDVLVSSHQSCTSILVLWLTGEDILISNGSLLAIDVDKPEQGRGKILWQESHNSRDVKRAVNFVDQF
;
A
#
# COMPACT_ATOMS: atom_id res chain seq x y z
N MET A 1 4.40 32.22 -1.12
CA MET A 1 4.59 31.66 -0.93
C MET A 1 4.52 30.58 -0.47
N THR A 2 4.37 30.27 -0.41
CA THR A 2 3.89 29.28 0.06
C THR A 2 4.52 27.92 -0.10
N GLY A 3 5.09 27.57 -1.13
CA GLY A 3 5.70 26.29 -1.31
C GLY A 3 6.72 25.95 -0.28
N GLU A 4 7.37 26.95 0.18
CA GLU A 4 8.41 26.72 1.20
C GLU A 4 7.82 26.36 2.53
N ALA A 5 6.57 26.71 2.77
CA ALA A 5 5.91 26.36 4.03
C ALA A 5 5.45 24.91 4.03
N ASP A 6 5.28 24.32 2.86
CA ASP A 6 4.73 22.98 2.75
C ASP A 6 5.86 21.97 2.64
N SER A 7 6.22 21.37 3.77
CA SER A 7 7.11 20.22 3.73
C SER A 7 6.38 19.05 3.07
N ASP A 8 7.12 18.07 2.60
CA ASP A 8 6.53 16.87 2.03
C ASP A 8 5.60 16.19 3.03
N GLU A 9 5.93 16.29 4.32
CA GLU A 9 5.16 15.69 5.40
C GLU A 9 3.74 16.27 5.54
N ASP A 10 3.58 17.55 5.18
CA ASP A 10 2.31 18.26 5.34
C ASP A 10 1.45 18.27 4.08
N ARG A 11 1.95 17.71 2.99
CA ARG A 11 1.20 17.68 1.74
C ARG A 11 -0.02 16.78 1.86
N GLU A 12 -1.12 17.25 1.32
CA GLU A 12 -2.38 16.52 1.32
C GLU A 12 -2.62 15.86 -0.03
N LEU A 13 -3.52 14.89 -0.05
CA LEU A 13 -4.01 14.34 -1.29
C LEU A 13 -4.76 15.42 -2.07
N THR A 14 -4.56 15.44 -3.38
CA THR A 14 -5.38 16.27 -4.29
C THR A 14 -6.74 15.63 -4.45
N GLU A 15 -7.70 16.38 -5.00
CA GLU A 15 -9.02 15.83 -5.35
C GLU A 15 -8.89 14.64 -6.29
N LYS A 16 -7.99 14.74 -7.26
CA LYS A 16 -7.70 13.66 -8.19
C LYS A 16 -7.16 12.43 -7.43
N GLY A 17 -6.24 12.66 -6.49
CA GLY A 17 -5.69 11.58 -5.67
C GLY A 17 -6.76 10.88 -4.84
N VAL A 18 -7.68 11.64 -4.26
CA VAL A 18 -8.81 11.07 -3.51
C VAL A 18 -9.65 10.17 -4.42
N GLN A 19 -9.99 10.64 -5.62
CA GLN A 19 -10.77 9.83 -6.56
C GLN A 19 -10.03 8.56 -6.98
N GLU A 20 -8.75 8.65 -7.21
CA GLU A 20 -7.92 7.49 -7.58
C GLU A 20 -7.94 6.43 -6.48
N VAL A 21 -7.79 6.86 -5.22
CA VAL A 21 -7.85 5.96 -4.08
C VAL A 21 -9.22 5.30 -3.98
N GLU A 22 -10.28 6.10 -4.08
CA GLU A 22 -11.65 5.58 -4.02
C GLU A 22 -11.90 4.54 -5.11
N ASN A 23 -11.45 4.81 -6.33
CA ASN A 23 -11.63 3.89 -7.45
C ASN A 23 -10.90 2.56 -7.22
N VAL A 24 -9.66 2.62 -6.77
CA VAL A 24 -8.86 1.41 -6.52
C VAL A 24 -9.46 0.57 -5.39
N VAL A 25 -9.84 1.22 -4.30
CA VAL A 25 -10.44 0.52 -3.16
C VAL A 25 -11.76 -0.15 -3.59
N ASN A 26 -12.58 0.56 -4.34
CA ASN A 26 -13.86 0.01 -4.79
C ASN A 26 -13.68 -1.18 -5.74
N LEU A 27 -12.63 -1.19 -6.56
CA LEU A 27 -12.33 -2.33 -7.43
C LEU A 27 -12.00 -3.59 -6.64
N ARG A 28 -11.48 -3.44 -5.44
CA ARG A 28 -11.05 -4.58 -4.61
C ARG A 28 -11.76 -4.63 -3.25
N LEU A 29 -12.96 -4.06 -3.18
CA LEU A 29 -13.69 -3.94 -1.93
C LEU A 29 -13.91 -5.29 -1.24
N ASP A 30 -14.27 -6.31 -2.01
CA ASP A 30 -14.50 -7.64 -1.45
C ASP A 30 -13.22 -8.25 -0.87
N ASP A 31 -12.10 -8.03 -1.53
CA ASP A 31 -10.80 -8.51 -1.04
C ASP A 31 -10.40 -7.80 0.26
N LEU A 32 -10.79 -6.54 0.41
CA LEU A 32 -10.40 -5.72 1.56
C LEU A 32 -11.28 -5.93 2.79
N LYS A 33 -12.36 -6.67 2.68
CA LYS A 33 -13.25 -6.95 3.82
C LYS A 33 -12.60 -7.78 4.91
N SER A 34 -11.57 -8.54 4.57
CA SER A 34 -10.84 -9.37 5.52
C SER A 34 -9.76 -8.62 6.30
N VAL A 35 -9.58 -7.32 6.03
CA VAL A 35 -8.58 -6.50 6.73
C VAL A 35 -8.95 -6.36 8.20
N LYS A 36 -8.00 -6.70 9.07
CA LYS A 36 -8.15 -6.62 10.53
C LYS A 36 -7.19 -5.65 11.20
N LYS A 37 -6.15 -5.23 10.50
CA LYS A 37 -5.19 -4.24 10.98
C LYS A 37 -4.79 -3.31 9.84
N ILE A 38 -4.57 -2.04 10.16
CA ILE A 38 -4.12 -1.04 9.20
C ILE A 38 -2.92 -0.29 9.77
N TYR A 39 -1.83 -0.25 9.01
CA TYR A 39 -0.61 0.48 9.37
C TYR A 39 -0.32 1.57 8.36
N SER A 40 0.12 2.71 8.86
CA SER A 40 0.39 3.91 8.06
C SER A 40 1.77 4.46 8.31
N SER A 41 2.38 4.99 7.26
CA SER A 41 3.44 5.98 7.40
C SER A 41 2.92 7.19 8.18
N PRO A 42 3.80 7.94 8.88
CA PRO A 42 3.39 9.17 9.56
C PRO A 42 2.95 10.29 8.62
N LEU A 43 3.21 10.20 7.32
CA LEU A 43 2.87 11.25 6.36
C LEU A 43 1.36 11.47 6.27
N LYS A 44 0.98 12.73 6.20
CA LYS A 44 -0.43 13.14 6.17
C LYS A 44 -1.18 12.53 4.99
N ARG A 45 -0.63 12.61 3.78
CA ARG A 45 -1.29 12.07 2.58
C ARG A 45 -1.47 10.55 2.62
N VAL A 46 -0.54 9.85 3.27
CA VAL A 46 -0.65 8.39 3.45
C VAL A 46 -1.79 8.06 4.40
N LYS A 47 -1.87 8.80 5.51
CA LYS A 47 -2.99 8.63 6.46
C LYS A 47 -4.32 8.94 5.80
N GLN A 48 -4.38 9.99 4.98
CA GLN A 48 -5.60 10.34 4.24
C GLN A 48 -6.04 9.20 3.31
N THR A 49 -5.09 8.58 2.61
CA THR A 49 -5.37 7.42 1.77
C THR A 49 -6.02 6.31 2.58
N LEU A 50 -5.47 6.01 3.75
CA LEU A 50 -5.99 4.95 4.60
C LEU A 50 -7.32 5.31 5.25
N TYR A 51 -7.57 6.58 5.56
CA TYR A 51 -8.88 7.00 6.05
C TYR A 51 -9.96 6.79 5.01
N ILE A 52 -9.65 7.04 3.74
CA ILE A 52 -10.59 6.76 2.64
C ILE A 52 -10.86 5.26 2.57
N ALA A 53 -9.83 4.44 2.58
CA ALA A 53 -9.96 2.99 2.55
C ALA A 53 -10.77 2.49 3.74
N LYS A 54 -10.42 2.95 4.94
CA LYS A 54 -11.11 2.58 6.17
C LYS A 54 -12.62 2.86 6.08
N ARG A 55 -12.97 4.03 5.59
CA ARG A 55 -14.38 4.42 5.44
C ARG A 55 -15.11 3.51 4.45
N LEU A 56 -14.49 3.25 3.31
CA LEU A 56 -15.12 2.45 2.24
C LEU A 56 -15.29 0.99 2.61
N ILE A 57 -14.33 0.41 3.34
CA ILE A 57 -14.42 -1.00 3.76
C ILE A 57 -15.17 -1.18 5.07
N GLY A 58 -15.50 -0.10 5.77
CA GLY A 58 -16.20 -0.19 7.05
C GLY A 58 -15.34 -0.72 8.19
N PHE A 59 -14.05 -0.45 8.16
CA PHE A 59 -13.11 -0.91 9.20
C PHE A 59 -13.32 -0.12 10.49
N ALA A 60 -13.61 -0.82 11.59
CA ALA A 60 -13.93 -0.19 12.87
C ALA A 60 -12.69 0.08 13.74
N GLY A 61 -11.55 -0.54 13.44
CA GLY A 61 -10.34 -0.38 14.24
C GLY A 61 -9.62 0.93 14.01
N SER A 62 -8.48 1.10 14.64
CA SER A 62 -7.62 2.27 14.49
C SER A 62 -6.59 2.07 13.40
N ILE A 63 -6.18 3.17 12.78
CA ILE A 63 -5.02 3.17 11.88
C ILE A 63 -3.80 3.41 12.76
N GLU A 64 -2.84 2.48 12.74
CA GLU A 64 -1.63 2.57 13.53
C GLU A 64 -0.49 3.15 12.71
N GLU A 65 0.22 4.13 13.25
CA GLU A 65 1.40 4.69 12.60
C GLU A 65 2.63 3.87 12.93
N SER A 66 3.54 3.75 11.95
CA SER A 66 4.85 3.15 12.18
C SER A 66 5.92 4.08 11.64
N GLN A 67 6.89 4.41 12.48
CA GLN A 67 8.05 5.20 12.07
C GLN A 67 8.95 4.46 11.09
N TYR A 68 8.86 3.14 11.05
CA TYR A 68 9.58 2.33 10.08
C TYR A 68 9.11 2.56 8.65
N LEU A 69 7.90 3.12 8.48
CA LEU A 69 7.30 3.35 7.16
C LEU A 69 7.49 4.79 6.67
N LYS A 70 8.28 5.60 7.34
CA LYS A 70 8.50 6.99 6.95
C LYS A 70 9.35 7.07 5.68
N THR A 71 9.28 8.24 5.03
CA THR A 71 10.12 8.52 3.85
C THR A 71 11.58 8.31 4.18
N GLY A 72 12.29 7.63 3.29
CA GLY A 72 13.73 7.40 3.45
C GLY A 72 14.06 6.17 4.29
N SER A 73 13.08 5.42 4.75
CA SER A 73 13.36 4.17 5.44
C SER A 73 14.09 3.20 4.54
N ARG A 74 15.07 2.53 5.11
CA ARG A 74 15.92 1.57 4.41
C ARG A 74 15.45 0.16 4.69
N LEU A 75 16.13 -0.81 4.08
CA LEU A 75 15.81 -2.23 4.25
C LEU A 75 15.72 -2.62 5.73
N LYS A 76 16.66 -2.17 6.55
CA LYS A 76 16.69 -2.49 7.97
C LYS A 76 15.39 -2.11 8.68
N GLU A 77 14.89 -0.91 8.45
CA GLU A 77 13.66 -0.41 9.07
C GLU A 77 12.45 -1.17 8.52
N ILE A 78 12.43 -1.43 7.22
CA ILE A 78 11.33 -2.16 6.59
C ILE A 78 11.26 -3.60 7.10
N VAL A 79 12.40 -4.26 7.28
CA VAL A 79 12.45 -5.60 7.87
C VAL A 79 11.97 -5.58 9.32
N SER A 80 12.36 -4.55 10.08
CA SER A 80 11.87 -4.39 11.46
C SER A 80 10.35 -4.25 11.49
N PHE A 81 9.80 -3.48 10.57
CA PHE A 81 8.35 -3.37 10.43
C PHE A 81 7.72 -4.72 10.10
N ALA A 82 8.27 -5.42 9.10
CA ALA A 82 7.73 -6.72 8.67
C ALA A 82 7.73 -7.73 9.81
N ASN A 83 8.76 -7.73 10.64
CA ASN A 83 8.86 -8.65 11.77
C ASN A 83 7.80 -8.43 12.84
N GLU A 84 7.18 -7.25 12.87
CA GLU A 84 6.10 -6.94 13.81
C GLU A 84 4.72 -7.34 13.29
N LEU A 85 4.62 -7.73 12.02
CA LEU A 85 3.34 -8.10 11.42
C LEU A 85 2.83 -9.43 11.96
N ASP A 86 1.52 -9.48 12.15
CA ASP A 86 0.83 -10.66 12.65
C ASP A 86 -0.46 -10.83 11.84
N PHE A 87 -0.61 -11.96 11.22
CA PHE A 87 -1.74 -12.25 10.34
C PHE A 87 -2.76 -13.20 10.95
N GLU A 88 -2.64 -13.52 12.24
CA GLU A 88 -3.53 -14.48 12.89
C GLU A 88 -5.00 -14.09 12.84
N ASP A 89 -5.28 -12.79 12.98
CA ASP A 89 -6.65 -12.30 13.00
C ASP A 89 -7.23 -12.03 11.61
N GLY A 90 -6.40 -12.00 10.60
CA GLY A 90 -6.82 -11.69 9.24
C GLY A 90 -5.79 -10.87 8.50
N ASP A 91 -6.22 -10.23 7.42
CA ASP A 91 -5.33 -9.48 6.55
C ASP A 91 -4.89 -8.17 7.18
N VAL A 92 -3.73 -7.70 6.74
CA VAL A 92 -3.14 -6.44 7.17
C VAL A 92 -3.00 -5.53 5.96
N LEU A 93 -3.51 -4.31 6.09
CA LEU A 93 -3.38 -3.26 5.07
C LEU A 93 -2.28 -2.30 5.50
N VAL A 94 -1.33 -2.07 4.61
CA VAL A 94 -0.19 -1.17 4.89
C VAL A 94 -0.13 -0.12 3.80
N SER A 95 0.07 1.13 4.18
CA SER A 95 0.31 2.20 3.22
C SER A 95 1.54 2.99 3.60
N SER A 96 2.38 3.25 2.62
CA SER A 96 3.63 3.96 2.80
C SER A 96 3.99 4.67 1.50
N HIS A 97 5.28 4.80 1.24
CA HIS A 97 5.83 5.45 0.04
C HIS A 97 6.24 4.39 -0.97
N GLN A 98 6.33 4.80 -2.22
CA GLN A 98 6.73 3.91 -3.29
C GLN A 98 8.04 3.17 -2.96
N SER A 99 9.05 3.88 -2.48
CA SER A 99 10.34 3.26 -2.15
C SER A 99 10.22 2.23 -1.03
N CYS A 100 9.50 2.56 0.04
CA CYS A 100 9.30 1.63 1.16
C CYS A 100 8.49 0.41 0.72
N THR A 101 7.44 0.64 -0.03
CA THR A 101 6.58 -0.44 -0.54
C THR A 101 7.36 -1.37 -1.46
N SER A 102 8.19 -0.81 -2.34
CA SER A 102 9.01 -1.61 -3.24
C SER A 102 10.01 -2.49 -2.49
N ILE A 103 10.63 -1.95 -1.45
CA ILE A 103 11.55 -2.71 -0.59
C ILE A 103 10.80 -3.84 0.12
N LEU A 104 9.63 -3.54 0.67
CA LEU A 104 8.83 -4.55 1.39
C LEU A 104 8.40 -5.67 0.45
N VAL A 105 7.92 -5.34 -0.73
CA VAL A 105 7.50 -6.32 -1.74
C VAL A 105 8.69 -7.17 -2.16
N LEU A 106 9.82 -6.55 -2.46
CA LEU A 106 11.03 -7.29 -2.85
C LEU A 106 11.48 -8.24 -1.75
N TRP A 107 11.48 -7.78 -0.51
CA TRP A 107 11.91 -8.61 0.62
C TRP A 107 10.96 -9.79 0.86
N LEU A 108 9.65 -9.54 0.82
CA LEU A 108 8.66 -10.58 1.06
C LEU A 108 8.56 -11.58 -0.09
N THR A 109 8.69 -11.14 -1.33
CA THR A 109 8.37 -11.99 -2.49
C THR A 109 9.56 -12.35 -3.35
N GLY A 110 10.65 -11.61 -3.25
CA GLY A 110 11.80 -11.77 -4.14
C GLY A 110 11.61 -11.11 -5.50
N GLU A 111 10.48 -10.42 -5.72
CA GLU A 111 10.17 -9.80 -7.01
C GLU A 111 10.40 -8.29 -6.95
N ASP A 112 11.17 -7.78 -7.91
CA ASP A 112 11.40 -6.36 -8.09
C ASP A 112 10.41 -5.87 -9.15
N ILE A 113 9.29 -5.32 -8.71
CA ILE A 113 8.23 -4.89 -9.61
C ILE A 113 8.08 -3.38 -9.60
N LEU A 114 7.53 -2.86 -10.70
CA LEU A 114 7.21 -1.46 -10.80
C LEU A 114 5.87 -1.19 -10.11
N ILE A 115 5.89 -0.31 -9.11
CA ILE A 115 4.70 0.08 -8.35
C ILE A 115 4.45 1.55 -8.59
N SER A 116 3.32 1.88 -9.21
CA SER A 116 2.94 3.28 -9.42
C SER A 116 2.22 3.84 -8.21
N ASN A 117 2.25 5.16 -8.06
CA ASN A 117 1.52 5.84 -7.00
C ASN A 117 0.02 5.52 -7.07
N GLY A 118 -0.59 5.30 -5.93
CA GLY A 118 -2.01 4.97 -5.86
C GLY A 118 -2.34 3.53 -6.20
N SER A 119 -1.34 2.68 -6.36
CA SER A 119 -1.57 1.25 -6.59
C SER A 119 -1.90 0.51 -5.30
N LEU A 120 -2.69 -0.53 -5.43
CA LEU A 120 -2.99 -1.46 -4.36
C LEU A 120 -2.49 -2.85 -4.79
N LEU A 121 -1.81 -3.53 -3.90
CA LEU A 121 -1.15 -4.78 -4.20
C LEU A 121 -1.47 -5.80 -3.11
N ALA A 122 -1.79 -7.03 -3.50
CA ALA A 122 -2.02 -8.10 -2.54
C ALA A 122 -0.89 -9.11 -2.58
N ILE A 123 -0.42 -9.47 -1.41
CA ILE A 123 0.61 -10.49 -1.23
C ILE A 123 0.05 -11.59 -0.33
N ASP A 124 0.14 -12.81 -0.80
CA ASP A 124 -0.17 -13.97 0.01
C ASP A 124 1.08 -14.34 0.82
N VAL A 125 0.99 -14.23 2.13
CA VAL A 125 2.12 -14.49 3.02
C VAL A 125 1.60 -15.08 4.33
N ASP A 126 2.13 -16.23 4.72
CA ASP A 126 1.73 -16.88 5.97
C ASP A 126 2.55 -16.37 7.16
N LYS A 127 3.80 -16.02 6.93
CA LYS A 127 4.71 -15.48 7.93
C LYS A 127 5.51 -14.34 7.35
N PRO A 128 5.75 -13.27 8.13
CA PRO A 128 6.50 -12.11 7.63
C PRO A 128 8.00 -12.39 7.57
N GLU A 129 8.38 -13.34 6.74
CA GLU A 129 9.77 -13.75 6.54
C GLU A 129 10.18 -13.52 5.09
N GLN A 130 11.48 -13.35 4.89
CA GLN A 130 12.03 -13.10 3.56
C GLN A 130 11.68 -14.25 2.60
N GLY A 131 11.14 -13.88 1.44
CA GLY A 131 10.84 -14.82 0.38
C GLY A 131 9.61 -15.69 0.62
N ARG A 132 8.82 -15.43 1.66
CA ARG A 132 7.64 -16.22 1.97
C ARG A 132 6.38 -15.75 1.27
N GLY A 133 6.42 -14.59 0.64
CA GLY A 133 5.25 -14.00 0.03
C GLY A 133 5.14 -14.27 -1.45
N LYS A 134 3.91 -14.21 -1.95
CA LYS A 134 3.60 -14.32 -3.37
C LYS A 134 2.62 -13.23 -3.76
N ILE A 135 2.92 -12.51 -4.84
CA ILE A 135 2.00 -11.48 -5.34
C ILE A 135 0.77 -12.15 -5.94
N LEU A 136 -0.39 -11.78 -5.46
CA LEU A 136 -1.67 -12.29 -5.97
C LEU A 136 -2.19 -11.42 -7.11
N TRP A 137 -2.17 -10.11 -6.93
CA TRP A 137 -2.63 -9.15 -7.93
C TRP A 137 -2.11 -7.76 -7.59
N GLN A 138 -2.16 -6.89 -8.59
CA GLN A 138 -1.85 -5.46 -8.45
C GLN A 138 -2.93 -4.69 -9.18
N GLU A 139 -3.46 -3.65 -8.53
CA GLU A 139 -4.53 -2.82 -9.06
C GLU A 139 -4.10 -1.36 -9.03
N SER A 140 -4.45 -0.61 -10.09
CA SER A 140 -4.20 0.83 -10.11
C SER A 140 -5.45 1.54 -10.64
N HIS A 141 -5.51 2.85 -10.44
CA HIS A 141 -6.59 3.66 -10.99
C HIS A 141 -6.62 3.61 -12.53
N ASN A 142 -5.52 3.20 -13.14
CA ASN A 142 -5.37 3.06 -14.59
C ASN A 142 -5.58 1.61 -15.01
N SER A 143 -6.69 1.02 -14.57
CA SER A 143 -6.98 -0.39 -14.84
C SER A 143 -6.95 -0.75 -16.33
N ARG A 144 -7.26 0.20 -17.22
CA ARG A 144 -7.18 -0.01 -18.66
C ARG A 144 -5.76 -0.31 -19.12
N ASP A 145 -4.80 0.46 -18.60
CA ASP A 145 -3.40 0.29 -18.96
C ASP A 145 -2.87 -1.03 -18.43
N VAL A 146 -3.27 -1.39 -17.22
CA VAL A 146 -2.91 -2.69 -16.64
C VAL A 146 -3.48 -3.83 -17.48
N LYS A 147 -4.74 -3.73 -17.90
CA LYS A 147 -5.38 -4.76 -18.74
C LYS A 147 -4.69 -4.88 -20.08
N ARG A 148 -4.31 -3.77 -20.69
CA ARG A 148 -3.57 -3.80 -21.97
C ARG A 148 -2.21 -4.47 -21.80
N ALA A 149 -1.52 -4.16 -20.70
CA ALA A 149 -0.22 -4.78 -20.43
C ALA A 149 -0.35 -6.28 -20.27
N VAL A 150 -1.36 -6.76 -19.56
CA VAL A 150 -1.63 -8.19 -19.40
C VAL A 150 -1.92 -8.83 -20.76
N ASN A 151 -2.78 -8.20 -21.57
CA ASN A 151 -3.10 -8.72 -22.89
C ASN A 151 -1.87 -8.77 -23.79
N PHE A 152 -1.03 -7.76 -23.70
CA PHE A 152 0.21 -7.71 -24.48
C PHE A 152 1.14 -8.86 -24.10
N VAL A 153 1.29 -9.13 -22.81
CA VAL A 153 2.11 -10.24 -22.34
C VAL A 153 1.55 -11.58 -22.78
N ASP A 154 0.24 -11.73 -22.74
CA ASP A 154 -0.41 -13.00 -23.14
C ASP A 154 -0.23 -13.32 -24.62
N GLN A 155 0.11 -12.32 -25.44
CA GLN A 155 0.37 -12.52 -26.87
C GLN A 155 1.75 -13.09 -27.16
N PHE A 156 2.63 -13.10 -26.18
CA PHE A 156 3.97 -13.64 -26.30
C PHE A 156 4.15 -14.93 -25.53
#